data_2d65e27939061f10d453a5c5efa87f7a
#
_entry.id   2d65e27939061f10d453a5c5efa87f7a
#
_cell.length_a   1.000
_cell.length_b   1.000
_cell.length_c   1.000
_cell.angle_alpha   90.00
_cell.angle_beta   90.00
_cell.angle_gamma   90.00
#
_symmetry.space_group_name_H-M   'P 1'
#
loop_
_entity.id
_entity.type
_entity.pdbx_description
1 polymer ?
#
loop_
_entity_poly.entity_id
_entity_poly.type
_entity_poly.pdbx_seq_one_letter_code
_entity_poly.pdbx_strand_id
1 'polypeptide(L)'
;MKLARFWLFLVACVLFLSAPDSSAASQAQTCPQNPVVQTMVDQVTQNSVAQWIRNFSGEDFVTIAGNQRKILTRFSTQLFNANNNALAFTYLGEQMQRFGYEPGLTQTDHAFTPFYYPTGLEPTVDLLQSGYKTQTVHRQPEGLPDPDQAVQWKNKVITIPGHGPNADEIVLLTAHMDSTSNNQNTYAPGAEDNGSGVAALMEAARLFRFYKFDRTIKLIFFTGEEQGLWGSEAYVSDHPAEMDSIIGVVNLDMFGYDNDKDMCIELHVGTRTDSNMVGTCFTAVNSNYSLGLTFDYLTDRAIRASDHASFWDANVGAIEVLENYQLDPSSYGCGGRQDRNPHYHKTTDTIDKMYLPATVATVKAGIGTVASLAQPLGRCFSSDPQLAAIPQTDSIQLAWPVIADSDVYNIYRSTTTCGGIFTQIAQVTTNSYLDTDIQLEKYYFYTVQAAETGAVCFSQMSNCAVARVDQPVIFNIFVPLVAVGE
;
A
#
# COMPACT_ATOMS: atom_id res chain seq x y z
N MET A 1 85.07 47.04 -5.75
CA MET A 1 84.30 46.05 -6.55
C MET A 1 83.63 45.04 -5.55
N LYS A 2 82.39 45.19 -5.30
CA LYS A 2 81.59 44.27 -4.44
C LYS A 2 80.33 43.91 -5.24
N LEU A 3 80.20 42.63 -5.65
CA LEU A 3 78.97 42.09 -6.27
C LEU A 3 77.91 41.88 -5.23
N ALA A 4 76.78 42.50 -5.41
CA ALA A 4 75.55 42.23 -4.67
C ALA A 4 74.76 41.09 -5.33
N ARG A 5 74.44 40.01 -4.53
CA ARG A 5 73.59 38.91 -4.96
C ARG A 5 72.17 39.26 -4.57
N PHE A 6 71.27 39.38 -5.59
CA PHE A 6 69.83 39.46 -5.41
C PHE A 6 69.27 38.05 -5.23
N TRP A 7 68.58 37.84 -4.09
CA TRP A 7 67.72 36.65 -3.91
C TRP A 7 66.28 37.01 -4.29
N LEU A 8 65.76 36.31 -5.30
CA LEU A 8 64.33 36.35 -5.64
C LEU A 8 63.59 35.37 -4.73
N PHE A 9 62.71 35.87 -3.86
CA PHE A 9 61.74 35.05 -3.16
C PHE A 9 60.54 34.83 -4.06
N LEU A 10 60.32 33.57 -4.53
CA LEU A 10 59.07 33.14 -5.14
C LEU A 10 58.05 32.86 -4.06
N VAL A 11 57.06 33.72 -3.91
CA VAL A 11 55.87 33.44 -3.07
C VAL A 11 54.89 32.58 -3.88
N ALA A 12 54.83 31.30 -3.58
CA ALA A 12 53.80 30.41 -4.11
C ALA A 12 52.48 30.67 -3.38
N CYS A 13 51.53 31.36 -4.01
CA CYS A 13 50.14 31.41 -3.57
C CYS A 13 49.48 30.03 -3.75
N VAL A 14 49.36 29.27 -2.69
CA VAL A 14 48.53 28.08 -2.69
C VAL A 14 47.08 28.57 -2.53
N LEU A 15 46.34 28.55 -3.61
CA LEU A 15 44.88 28.70 -3.60
C LEU A 15 44.27 27.42 -3.02
N PHE A 16 43.86 27.48 -1.77
CA PHE A 16 42.94 26.51 -1.21
C PHE A 16 41.59 26.71 -1.92
N LEU A 17 41.30 25.87 -2.89
CA LEU A 17 39.93 25.65 -3.34
C LEU A 17 39.19 24.91 -2.20
N SER A 18 38.47 25.65 -1.37
CA SER A 18 37.47 25.08 -0.51
C SER A 18 36.42 24.41 -1.38
N ALA A 19 36.32 23.08 -1.28
CA ALA A 19 35.15 22.36 -1.78
C ALA A 19 33.89 23.01 -1.17
N PRO A 20 32.81 23.17 -1.93
CA PRO A 20 31.58 23.65 -1.34
C PRO A 20 31.14 22.62 -0.30
N ASP A 21 31.00 23.06 0.94
CA ASP A 21 30.30 22.31 1.99
C ASP A 21 28.91 21.96 1.47
N SER A 22 28.72 20.69 1.13
CA SER A 22 27.41 20.12 0.83
C SER A 22 26.63 19.84 2.14
N SER A 23 26.57 20.82 3.02
CA SER A 23 25.50 20.92 3.99
C SER A 23 24.35 21.67 3.31
N ALA A 24 23.65 21.02 2.38
CA ALA A 24 22.28 21.38 2.09
C ALA A 24 21.55 21.16 3.41
N ALA A 25 21.38 22.22 4.20
CA ALA A 25 20.46 22.24 5.30
C ALA A 25 19.12 21.75 4.72
N SER A 26 18.69 20.55 5.12
CA SER A 26 17.36 20.05 4.84
C SER A 26 16.39 21.16 5.23
N GLN A 27 15.86 21.87 4.24
CA GLN A 27 14.74 22.78 4.48
C GLN A 27 13.66 21.89 5.08
N ALA A 28 13.21 22.25 6.29
CA ALA A 28 12.10 21.55 6.93
C ALA A 28 10.99 21.41 5.89
N GLN A 29 10.75 20.18 5.44
CA GLN A 29 9.78 19.93 4.36
C GLN A 29 8.41 20.22 4.94
N THR A 30 7.88 21.39 4.63
CA THR A 30 6.51 21.75 5.00
C THR A 30 5.58 20.95 4.09
N CYS A 31 4.53 20.34 4.67
CA CYS A 31 3.48 19.67 3.90
C CYS A 31 2.33 20.67 3.65
N PRO A 32 2.45 21.56 2.68
CA PRO A 32 1.41 22.52 2.40
C PRO A 32 0.17 21.84 1.83
N GLN A 33 -0.97 22.49 1.94
CA GLN A 33 -2.19 22.01 1.28
C GLN A 33 -1.96 21.88 -0.23
N ASN A 34 -2.37 20.74 -0.79
CA ASN A 34 -2.23 20.41 -2.21
C ASN A 34 -3.58 19.89 -2.74
N PRO A 35 -4.16 20.48 -3.80
CA PRO A 35 -5.45 20.06 -4.32
C PRO A 35 -5.45 18.62 -4.87
N VAL A 36 -4.31 18.10 -5.34
CA VAL A 36 -4.18 16.71 -5.79
C VAL A 36 -4.26 15.76 -4.59
N VAL A 37 -3.58 16.08 -3.50
CA VAL A 37 -3.68 15.32 -2.23
C VAL A 37 -5.10 15.41 -1.67
N GLN A 38 -5.74 16.60 -1.68
CA GLN A 38 -7.14 16.74 -1.27
C GLN A 38 -8.04 15.78 -2.05
N THR A 39 -7.86 15.69 -3.37
CA THR A 39 -8.65 14.78 -4.21
C THR A 39 -8.45 13.31 -3.82
N MET A 40 -7.24 12.91 -3.46
CA MET A 40 -6.97 11.55 -2.98
C MET A 40 -7.64 11.28 -1.63
N VAL A 41 -7.49 12.20 -0.68
CA VAL A 41 -8.08 12.12 0.66
C VAL A 41 -9.61 12.03 0.59
N ASP A 42 -10.25 12.80 -0.30
CA ASP A 42 -11.70 12.81 -0.47
C ASP A 42 -12.25 11.49 -1.06
N GLN A 43 -11.43 10.74 -1.80
CA GLN A 43 -11.82 9.44 -2.37
C GLN A 43 -11.74 8.27 -1.38
N VAL A 44 -11.15 8.46 -0.20
CA VAL A 44 -11.19 7.48 0.89
C VAL A 44 -12.55 7.56 1.58
N THR A 45 -13.29 6.46 1.57
CA THR A 45 -14.63 6.41 2.17
C THR A 45 -14.70 5.40 3.31
N GLN A 46 -15.62 5.61 4.23
CA GLN A 46 -15.85 4.66 5.33
C GLN A 46 -16.21 3.27 4.79
N ASN A 47 -17.00 3.21 3.72
CA ASN A 47 -17.41 1.93 3.15
C ASN A 47 -16.24 1.17 2.55
N SER A 48 -15.32 1.85 1.84
CA SER A 48 -14.15 1.18 1.26
C SER A 48 -13.17 0.68 2.32
N VAL A 49 -12.87 1.51 3.32
CA VAL A 49 -12.00 1.11 4.45
C VAL A 49 -12.61 -0.06 5.21
N ALA A 50 -13.89 0.05 5.61
CA ALA A 50 -14.58 -1.01 6.31
C ALA A 50 -14.66 -2.32 5.51
N GLN A 51 -14.78 -2.24 4.17
CA GLN A 51 -14.79 -3.42 3.32
C GLN A 51 -13.44 -4.15 3.34
N TRP A 52 -12.31 -3.42 3.26
CA TRP A 52 -10.99 -4.03 3.38
C TRP A 52 -10.79 -4.70 4.72
N ILE A 53 -11.17 -4.03 5.82
CA ILE A 53 -11.09 -4.61 7.16
C ILE A 53 -11.89 -5.90 7.22
N ARG A 54 -13.17 -5.93 6.83
CA ARG A 54 -13.99 -7.15 6.81
C ARG A 54 -13.40 -8.27 5.98
N ASN A 55 -12.81 -7.94 4.84
CA ASN A 55 -12.18 -8.93 3.97
C ASN A 55 -10.99 -9.62 4.66
N PHE A 56 -10.11 -8.83 5.29
CA PHE A 56 -8.90 -9.35 5.92
C PHE A 56 -9.14 -9.92 7.32
N SER A 57 -10.20 -9.52 8.04
CA SER A 57 -10.59 -10.10 9.32
C SER A 57 -11.50 -11.33 9.21
N GLY A 58 -11.80 -11.76 7.98
CA GLY A 58 -12.61 -12.96 7.72
C GLY A 58 -14.08 -12.82 8.04
N GLU A 59 -14.59 -11.60 8.18
CA GLU A 59 -16.03 -11.36 8.37
C GLU A 59 -16.80 -11.59 7.08
N ASP A 60 -16.24 -11.20 5.93
CA ASP A 60 -16.83 -11.40 4.62
C ASP A 60 -16.17 -12.56 3.85
N PHE A 61 -16.94 -13.14 2.92
CA PHE A 61 -16.37 -14.03 1.91
C PHE A 61 -15.66 -13.24 0.83
N VAL A 62 -14.47 -13.67 0.48
CA VAL A 62 -13.67 -13.11 -0.62
C VAL A 62 -13.33 -14.19 -1.63
N THR A 63 -13.09 -13.79 -2.88
CA THR A 63 -12.63 -14.73 -3.91
C THR A 63 -11.12 -14.82 -3.87
N ILE A 64 -10.59 -16.02 -3.61
CA ILE A 64 -9.16 -16.33 -3.58
C ILE A 64 -8.91 -17.53 -4.48
N ALA A 65 -8.04 -17.40 -5.47
CA ALA A 65 -7.75 -18.44 -6.47
C ALA A 65 -9.05 -18.99 -7.09
N GLY A 66 -10.01 -18.11 -7.41
CA GLY A 66 -11.29 -18.46 -8.00
C GLY A 66 -12.35 -19.06 -7.05
N ASN A 67 -12.04 -19.23 -5.76
CA ASN A 67 -12.94 -19.82 -4.77
C ASN A 67 -13.39 -18.81 -3.71
N GLN A 68 -14.64 -18.94 -3.25
CA GLN A 68 -15.16 -18.17 -2.13
C GLN A 68 -14.58 -18.70 -0.81
N ARG A 69 -13.88 -17.83 -0.07
CA ARG A 69 -13.21 -18.17 1.18
C ARG A 69 -13.33 -17.04 2.19
N LYS A 70 -13.13 -17.36 3.47
CA LYS A 70 -12.93 -16.40 4.55
C LYS A 70 -11.47 -16.47 5.04
N ILE A 71 -10.87 -15.34 5.31
CA ILE A 71 -9.53 -15.23 5.90
C ILE A 71 -9.70 -15.25 7.42
N LEU A 72 -9.84 -16.43 8.00
CA LEU A 72 -10.15 -16.58 9.43
C LEU A 72 -8.97 -16.28 10.35
N THR A 73 -7.76 -16.35 9.85
CA THR A 73 -6.52 -16.01 10.57
C THR A 73 -5.45 -15.58 9.59
N ARG A 74 -4.62 -14.63 10.03
CA ARG A 74 -3.41 -14.20 9.30
C ARG A 74 -2.15 -14.53 10.09
N PHE A 75 -2.28 -15.39 11.11
CA PHE A 75 -1.16 -15.76 11.97
C PHE A 75 -0.04 -16.42 11.19
N SER A 76 1.19 -15.93 11.37
CA SER A 76 2.40 -16.51 10.79
C SER A 76 2.92 -17.63 11.68
N THR A 77 3.04 -18.85 11.15
CA THR A 77 3.48 -20.01 11.90
C THR A 77 4.73 -20.64 11.30
N GLN A 78 5.64 -21.08 12.15
CA GLN A 78 6.82 -21.85 11.78
C GLN A 78 6.54 -23.34 11.64
N LEU A 79 5.39 -23.82 12.09
CA LEU A 79 5.08 -25.24 12.16
C LEU A 79 4.52 -25.76 10.82
N PHE A 80 5.30 -26.65 10.19
CA PHE A 80 4.87 -27.66 9.22
C PHE A 80 3.95 -27.21 8.09
N ASN A 81 4.45 -26.54 7.06
CA ASN A 81 3.75 -26.27 5.80
C ASN A 81 2.38 -25.58 5.92
N ALA A 82 1.98 -25.14 7.09
CA ALA A 82 0.75 -24.41 7.35
C ALA A 82 1.08 -22.95 7.64
N ASN A 83 1.42 -22.20 6.60
CA ASN A 83 1.43 -20.76 6.68
C ASN A 83 -0.04 -20.29 6.73
N ASN A 84 -0.56 -19.99 7.91
CA ASN A 84 -1.95 -19.61 8.11
C ASN A 84 -2.28 -18.28 7.42
N ASN A 85 -1.28 -17.42 7.17
CA ASN A 85 -1.48 -16.15 6.44
C ASN A 85 -1.46 -16.32 4.91
N ALA A 86 -1.24 -17.53 4.37
CA ALA A 86 -1.14 -17.78 2.93
C ALA A 86 -2.39 -17.33 2.14
N LEU A 87 -3.59 -17.49 2.72
CA LEU A 87 -4.82 -17.02 2.08
C LEU A 87 -4.86 -15.49 1.97
N ALA A 88 -4.50 -14.79 3.05
CA ALA A 88 -4.42 -13.34 3.07
C ALA A 88 -3.37 -12.83 2.07
N PHE A 89 -2.20 -13.47 2.03
CA PHE A 89 -1.11 -13.13 1.13
C PHE A 89 -1.50 -13.33 -0.34
N THR A 90 -2.19 -14.43 -0.66
CA THR A 90 -2.72 -14.70 -2.01
C THR A 90 -3.78 -13.66 -2.39
N TYR A 91 -4.75 -13.40 -1.49
CA TYR A 91 -5.78 -12.40 -1.71
C TYR A 91 -5.20 -11.01 -1.96
N LEU A 92 -4.25 -10.59 -1.12
CA LEU A 92 -3.53 -9.33 -1.28
C LEU A 92 -2.88 -9.24 -2.68
N GLY A 93 -2.13 -10.27 -3.08
CA GLY A 93 -1.47 -10.33 -4.39
C GLY A 93 -2.46 -10.21 -5.55
N GLU A 94 -3.59 -10.91 -5.48
CA GLU A 94 -4.65 -10.83 -6.51
C GLU A 94 -5.32 -9.44 -6.56
N GLN A 95 -5.52 -8.78 -5.40
CA GLN A 95 -6.06 -7.41 -5.39
C GLN A 95 -5.06 -6.42 -6.01
N MET A 96 -3.76 -6.55 -5.71
CA MET A 96 -2.73 -5.71 -6.31
C MET A 96 -2.68 -5.88 -7.83
N GLN A 97 -2.78 -7.12 -8.33
CA GLN A 97 -2.89 -7.36 -9.77
C GLN A 97 -4.15 -6.72 -10.39
N ARG A 98 -5.29 -6.76 -9.71
CA ARG A 98 -6.51 -6.06 -10.15
C ARG A 98 -6.34 -4.54 -10.16
N PHE A 99 -5.49 -3.99 -9.31
CA PHE A 99 -5.10 -2.59 -9.36
C PHE A 99 -4.09 -2.28 -10.47
N GLY A 100 -3.52 -3.29 -11.11
CA GLY A 100 -2.55 -3.14 -12.19
C GLY A 100 -1.09 -3.21 -11.75
N TYR A 101 -0.83 -3.59 -10.49
CA TYR A 101 0.55 -3.83 -10.05
C TYR A 101 1.03 -5.18 -10.58
N GLU A 102 2.11 -5.15 -11.36
CA GLU A 102 2.62 -6.33 -12.06
C GLU A 102 3.55 -7.16 -11.16
N PRO A 103 3.28 -8.47 -11.01
CA PRO A 103 4.16 -9.37 -10.25
C PRO A 103 5.59 -9.37 -10.80
N GLY A 104 6.57 -9.25 -9.91
CA GLY A 104 8.00 -9.22 -10.24
C GLY A 104 8.50 -7.86 -10.75
N LEU A 105 7.63 -6.87 -10.97
CA LEU A 105 8.00 -5.52 -11.39
C LEU A 105 7.61 -4.49 -10.33
N THR A 106 6.33 -4.26 -10.16
CA THR A 106 5.78 -3.25 -9.22
C THR A 106 5.10 -3.89 -8.01
N GLN A 107 4.95 -5.20 -8.02
CA GLN A 107 4.53 -6.03 -6.90
C GLN A 107 5.58 -7.12 -6.70
N THR A 108 6.31 -7.08 -5.59
CA THR A 108 7.35 -8.07 -5.27
C THR A 108 7.12 -8.72 -3.92
N ASP A 109 7.64 -9.93 -3.78
CA ASP A 109 7.72 -10.63 -2.51
C ASP A 109 9.14 -10.51 -1.98
N HIS A 110 9.31 -9.93 -0.80
CA HIS A 110 10.54 -10.00 -0.04
C HIS A 110 10.48 -11.23 0.86
N ALA A 111 11.14 -12.30 0.43
CA ALA A 111 11.18 -13.58 1.16
C ALA A 111 12.33 -13.60 2.15
N PHE A 112 12.08 -14.08 3.36
CA PHE A 112 13.08 -14.21 4.41
C PHE A 112 12.83 -15.48 5.23
N THR A 113 13.89 -15.97 5.89
CA THR A 113 13.78 -17.10 6.80
C THR A 113 13.56 -16.58 8.21
N PRO A 114 12.44 -16.89 8.87
CA PRO A 114 12.21 -16.47 10.24
C PRO A 114 13.21 -17.09 11.18
N PHE A 115 13.59 -16.36 12.24
CA PHE A 115 14.49 -16.90 13.26
C PHE A 115 13.83 -18.07 13.99
N TYR A 116 14.60 -19.14 14.24
CA TYR A 116 14.14 -20.30 14.98
C TYR A 116 14.28 -20.03 16.47
N TYR A 117 13.17 -20.04 17.21
CA TYR A 117 13.22 -20.23 18.67
C TYR A 117 13.20 -21.73 18.98
N PRO A 118 13.97 -22.21 19.95
CA PRO A 118 13.85 -23.59 20.43
C PRO A 118 12.39 -23.84 20.86
N THR A 119 11.85 -25.01 20.46
CA THR A 119 10.49 -25.42 20.80
C THR A 119 10.18 -25.21 22.28
N GLY A 120 9.20 -24.37 22.58
CA GLY A 120 8.72 -24.12 23.95
C GLY A 120 8.97 -22.71 24.50
N LEU A 121 9.67 -21.85 23.75
CA LEU A 121 9.83 -20.43 24.08
C LEU A 121 9.28 -19.60 22.93
N GLU A 122 7.96 -19.53 22.79
CA GLU A 122 7.35 -18.45 22.01
C GLU A 122 7.61 -17.15 22.77
N PRO A 123 8.08 -16.05 22.10
CA PRO A 123 8.23 -14.77 22.76
C PRO A 123 6.83 -14.34 23.22
N THR A 124 6.63 -14.28 24.52
CA THR A 124 5.46 -13.61 25.07
C THR A 124 5.68 -12.11 24.94
N VAL A 125 4.61 -11.36 24.67
CA VAL A 125 4.57 -9.89 24.58
C VAL A 125 5.31 -9.21 25.76
N ASP A 126 5.39 -9.84 26.90
CA ASP A 126 6.13 -9.37 28.09
C ASP A 126 7.67 -9.24 27.87
N LEU A 127 8.26 -9.97 26.92
CA LEU A 127 9.69 -9.85 26.60
C LEU A 127 9.98 -8.59 25.76
N LEU A 128 9.04 -8.17 24.94
CA LEU A 128 9.15 -6.96 24.12
C LEU A 128 8.98 -5.69 24.97
N GLN A 129 8.11 -5.73 25.98
CA GLN A 129 7.93 -4.61 26.93
C GLN A 129 9.12 -4.40 27.88
N SER A 130 9.96 -5.40 28.06
CA SER A 130 11.12 -5.31 28.98
C SER A 130 12.37 -4.67 28.36
N GLY A 131 12.33 -4.22 27.09
CA GLY A 131 13.48 -3.58 26.42
C GLY A 131 14.67 -4.53 26.18
N TYR A 132 14.44 -5.84 26.20
CA TYR A 132 15.48 -6.80 25.86
C TYR A 132 15.72 -6.73 24.33
N LYS A 133 16.79 -6.05 23.95
CA LYS A 133 17.37 -6.22 22.61
C LYS A 133 17.87 -7.65 22.51
N THR A 134 17.16 -8.49 21.76
CA THR A 134 17.78 -9.71 21.26
C THR A 134 18.95 -9.27 20.38
N GLN A 135 20.16 -9.47 20.88
CA GLN A 135 21.34 -9.28 20.05
C GLN A 135 21.17 -10.19 18.84
N THR A 136 21.21 -9.58 17.65
CA THR A 136 21.27 -10.23 16.36
C THR A 136 22.41 -11.26 16.35
N VAL A 137 22.12 -12.47 16.74
CA VAL A 137 23.05 -13.59 16.60
C VAL A 137 22.59 -14.36 15.37
N HIS A 138 23.10 -13.99 14.22
CA HIS A 138 23.06 -14.79 12.99
C HIS A 138 23.85 -16.09 13.18
N ARG A 139 23.40 -16.96 14.06
CA ARG A 139 23.93 -18.33 14.21
C ARG A 139 22.73 -19.27 14.30
N GLN A 140 22.58 -20.04 13.25
CA GLN A 140 21.73 -21.20 13.23
C GLN A 140 22.16 -22.14 14.38
N PRO A 141 21.27 -22.53 15.30
CA PRO A 141 21.57 -23.55 16.31
C PRO A 141 21.86 -24.88 15.61
N GLU A 142 22.85 -25.61 16.08
CA GLU A 142 23.19 -26.96 15.57
C GLU A 142 21.98 -27.90 15.75
N GLY A 143 21.59 -28.58 14.69
CA GLY A 143 20.52 -29.60 14.69
C GLY A 143 19.18 -29.18 14.11
N LEU A 144 19.07 -28.00 13.51
CA LEU A 144 17.87 -27.55 12.79
C LEU A 144 17.82 -28.08 11.36
N PRO A 145 16.61 -28.19 10.76
CA PRO A 145 16.49 -28.59 9.37
C PRO A 145 17.27 -27.64 8.45
N ASP A 146 17.69 -28.19 7.31
CA ASP A 146 18.38 -27.49 6.25
C ASP A 146 17.68 -26.13 5.95
N PRO A 147 18.40 -25.01 5.86
CA PRO A 147 17.82 -23.71 5.48
C PRO A 147 16.95 -23.76 4.22
N ASP A 148 17.28 -24.64 3.28
CA ASP A 148 16.51 -24.89 2.05
C ASP A 148 15.13 -25.54 2.31
N GLN A 149 14.89 -26.05 3.52
CA GLN A 149 13.62 -26.63 3.96
C GLN A 149 12.88 -25.75 4.97
N ALA A 150 13.46 -24.64 5.38
CA ALA A 150 12.81 -23.68 6.29
C ALA A 150 11.60 -23.04 5.60
N VAL A 151 10.52 -22.84 6.37
CA VAL A 151 9.36 -22.09 5.87
C VAL A 151 9.80 -20.67 5.57
N GLN A 152 9.66 -20.25 4.32
CA GLN A 152 9.91 -18.87 3.92
C GLN A 152 8.71 -18.00 4.28
N TRP A 153 8.94 -16.97 5.07
CA TRP A 153 7.97 -15.90 5.27
C TRP A 153 8.19 -14.81 4.24
N LYS A 154 7.18 -13.97 4.02
CA LYS A 154 7.24 -12.98 2.94
C LYS A 154 6.57 -11.69 3.37
N ASN A 155 7.24 -10.60 3.13
CA ASN A 155 6.61 -9.28 3.05
C ASN A 155 6.10 -9.06 1.61
N LYS A 156 5.02 -8.32 1.46
CA LYS A 156 4.57 -7.85 0.16
C LYS A 156 4.98 -6.40 -0.02
N VAL A 157 5.71 -6.12 -1.09
CA VAL A 157 6.17 -4.77 -1.44
C VAL A 157 5.49 -4.32 -2.71
N ILE A 158 4.83 -3.18 -2.65
CA ILE A 158 4.19 -2.53 -3.81
C ILE A 158 4.94 -1.22 -4.07
N THR A 159 5.44 -1.08 -5.28
CA THR A 159 6.23 0.09 -5.69
C THR A 159 5.45 0.95 -6.68
N ILE A 160 5.32 2.22 -6.37
CA ILE A 160 4.84 3.27 -7.25
C ILE A 160 6.08 4.11 -7.62
N PRO A 161 6.64 3.94 -8.82
CA PRO A 161 7.86 4.62 -9.20
C PRO A 161 7.70 6.14 -9.23
N GLY A 162 8.74 6.85 -8.80
CA GLY A 162 8.86 8.29 -8.97
C GLY A 162 9.06 8.67 -10.45
N HIS A 163 8.59 9.86 -10.83
CA HIS A 163 8.65 10.38 -12.20
C HIS A 163 9.37 11.74 -12.29
N GLY A 164 9.77 12.31 -11.16
CA GLY A 164 10.43 13.60 -11.09
C GLY A 164 11.94 13.49 -10.89
N PRO A 165 12.60 14.62 -10.64
CA PRO A 165 14.05 14.67 -10.43
C PRO A 165 14.50 13.96 -9.13
N ASN A 166 13.59 13.71 -8.19
CA ASN A 166 13.87 13.02 -6.92
C ASN A 166 13.31 11.58 -6.90
N ALA A 167 13.18 10.94 -8.06
CA ALA A 167 12.62 9.59 -8.18
C ALA A 167 13.39 8.52 -7.39
N ASP A 168 14.66 8.76 -7.09
CA ASP A 168 15.49 7.88 -6.27
C ASP A 168 15.22 8.01 -4.76
N GLU A 169 14.56 9.09 -4.31
CA GLU A 169 14.10 9.23 -2.94
C GLU A 169 12.82 8.41 -2.72
N ILE A 170 12.71 7.79 -1.53
CA ILE A 170 11.65 6.83 -1.23
C ILE A 170 10.84 7.29 -0.02
N VAL A 171 9.51 7.21 -0.13
CA VAL A 171 8.57 7.38 0.98
C VAL A 171 7.88 6.06 1.23
N LEU A 172 7.85 5.61 2.49
CA LEU A 172 7.20 4.35 2.86
C LEU A 172 5.87 4.59 3.59
N LEU A 173 4.88 3.77 3.25
CA LEU A 173 3.70 3.51 4.06
C LEU A 173 3.71 2.04 4.43
N THR A 174 3.70 1.73 5.73
CA THR A 174 3.87 0.36 6.21
C THR A 174 2.77 -0.04 7.19
N ALA A 175 2.48 -1.33 7.23
CA ALA A 175 1.64 -1.98 8.22
C ALA A 175 1.97 -3.47 8.23
N HIS A 176 1.81 -4.16 9.36
CA HIS A 176 1.91 -5.61 9.32
C HIS A 176 0.60 -6.25 8.87
N MET A 177 0.72 -7.37 8.18
CA MET A 177 -0.41 -8.10 7.63
C MET A 177 -0.83 -9.28 8.52
N ASP A 178 0.10 -9.82 9.29
CA ASP A 178 -0.20 -10.93 10.20
C ASP A 178 -1.11 -10.46 11.35
N SER A 179 -1.69 -11.40 12.06
CA SER A 179 -2.55 -11.16 13.22
C SER A 179 -2.43 -12.31 14.20
N THR A 180 -2.66 -12.05 15.48
CA THR A 180 -2.66 -13.07 16.52
C THR A 180 -3.95 -13.06 17.35
N SER A 181 -4.15 -14.08 18.16
CA SER A 181 -5.23 -14.15 19.15
C SER A 181 -5.00 -15.27 20.15
N ASN A 182 -5.82 -15.34 21.17
CA ASN A 182 -5.86 -16.48 22.08
C ASN A 182 -6.29 -17.82 21.39
N ASN A 183 -6.63 -17.80 20.10
CA ASN A 183 -6.91 -18.97 19.26
C ASN A 183 -6.30 -18.83 17.86
N GLN A 184 -5.09 -18.31 17.78
CA GLN A 184 -4.40 -17.79 16.61
C GLN A 184 -4.34 -18.76 15.41
N ASN A 185 -4.24 -20.08 15.66
CA ASN A 185 -4.14 -21.06 14.58
C ASN A 185 -5.45 -21.30 13.83
N THR A 186 -6.60 -20.89 14.38
CA THR A 186 -7.92 -21.15 13.82
C THR A 186 -8.75 -19.91 13.62
N TYR A 187 -8.62 -18.90 14.48
CA TYR A 187 -9.37 -17.68 14.41
C TYR A 187 -8.62 -16.51 15.06
N ALA A 188 -8.04 -15.66 14.25
CA ALA A 188 -7.39 -14.43 14.64
C ALA A 188 -7.85 -13.32 13.68
N PRO A 189 -9.04 -12.74 13.92
CA PRO A 189 -9.60 -11.76 12.99
C PRO A 189 -8.74 -10.51 12.85
N GLY A 190 -8.17 -9.98 13.97
CA GLY A 190 -7.28 -8.84 13.93
C GLY A 190 -7.86 -7.68 13.10
N ALA A 191 -9.10 -7.27 13.39
CA ALA A 191 -9.76 -6.23 12.60
C ALA A 191 -9.10 -4.88 12.82
N GLU A 192 -8.74 -4.59 14.06
CA GLU A 192 -7.92 -3.43 14.39
C GLU A 192 -6.44 -3.75 14.26
N ASP A 193 -6.00 -4.85 14.85
CA ASP A 193 -4.61 -5.31 14.90
C ASP A 193 -4.35 -6.45 13.87
N ASN A 194 -3.80 -6.18 12.65
CA ASN A 194 -3.67 -4.86 12.07
C ASN A 194 -4.43 -4.76 10.72
N GLY A 195 -5.70 -5.17 10.74
CA GLY A 195 -6.62 -5.00 9.61
C GLY A 195 -6.84 -3.52 9.26
N SER A 196 -6.73 -2.62 10.24
CA SER A 196 -6.80 -1.17 10.06
C SER A 196 -5.66 -0.65 9.19
N GLY A 197 -4.41 -1.01 9.50
CA GLY A 197 -3.23 -0.66 8.72
C GLY A 197 -3.24 -1.29 7.33
N VAL A 198 -3.60 -2.58 7.23
CA VAL A 198 -3.76 -3.25 5.93
C VAL A 198 -4.77 -2.50 5.05
N ALA A 199 -5.91 -2.08 5.61
CA ALA A 199 -6.92 -1.32 4.86
C ALA A 199 -6.38 0.03 4.35
N ALA A 200 -5.54 0.72 5.13
CA ALA A 200 -4.90 1.96 4.71
C ALA A 200 -3.98 1.75 3.50
N LEU A 201 -3.14 0.70 3.52
CA LEU A 201 -2.26 0.38 2.41
C LEU A 201 -3.06 -0.05 1.16
N MET A 202 -4.17 -0.78 1.33
CA MET A 202 -5.07 -1.15 0.23
C MET A 202 -5.70 0.09 -0.43
N GLU A 203 -6.16 1.06 0.36
CA GLU A 203 -6.69 2.33 -0.15
C GLU A 203 -5.61 3.16 -0.84
N ALA A 204 -4.39 3.23 -0.27
CA ALA A 204 -3.25 3.88 -0.89
C ALA A 204 -2.92 3.26 -2.25
N ALA A 205 -2.81 1.93 -2.34
CA ALA A 205 -2.56 1.22 -3.59
C ALA A 205 -3.67 1.49 -4.63
N ARG A 206 -4.94 1.46 -4.19
CA ARG A 206 -6.09 1.76 -5.07
C ARG A 206 -6.04 3.17 -5.64
N LEU A 207 -5.53 4.14 -4.90
CA LEU A 207 -5.55 5.56 -5.27
C LEU A 207 -4.29 5.97 -6.03
N PHE A 208 -3.10 5.62 -5.53
CA PHE A 208 -1.85 6.15 -6.05
C PHE A 208 -1.57 5.76 -7.50
N ARG A 209 -2.10 4.65 -7.98
CA ARG A 209 -1.98 4.19 -9.36
C ARG A 209 -2.53 5.15 -10.43
N PHE A 210 -3.28 6.17 -10.03
CA PHE A 210 -3.83 7.19 -10.92
C PHE A 210 -3.03 8.47 -10.98
N TYR A 211 -1.91 8.54 -10.25
CA TYR A 211 -1.13 9.75 -10.09
C TYR A 211 0.37 9.49 -10.31
N LYS A 212 1.05 10.50 -10.84
CA LYS A 212 2.51 10.58 -10.88
C LYS A 212 3.03 11.33 -9.67
N PHE A 213 4.11 10.86 -9.09
CA PHE A 213 4.79 11.47 -7.96
C PHE A 213 6.22 11.83 -8.34
N ASP A 214 6.80 12.84 -7.71
CA ASP A 214 8.21 13.19 -7.86
C ASP A 214 9.10 12.06 -7.32
N ARG A 215 8.75 11.53 -6.14
CA ARG A 215 9.46 10.47 -5.42
C ARG A 215 8.79 9.12 -5.57
N THR A 216 9.59 8.08 -5.40
CA THR A 216 9.07 6.71 -5.32
C THR A 216 8.30 6.50 -4.01
N ILE A 217 7.15 5.84 -4.09
CA ILE A 217 6.40 5.36 -2.92
C ILE A 217 6.51 3.84 -2.87
N LYS A 218 6.77 3.29 -1.69
CA LYS A 218 6.59 1.87 -1.44
C LYS A 218 5.56 1.64 -0.35
N LEU A 219 4.64 0.71 -0.59
CA LEU A 219 3.68 0.20 0.38
C LEU A 219 4.19 -1.18 0.80
N ILE A 220 4.47 -1.37 2.09
CA ILE A 220 5.04 -2.62 2.56
C ILE A 220 4.10 -3.24 3.60
N PHE A 221 3.59 -4.42 3.25
CA PHE A 221 2.82 -5.27 4.15
C PHE A 221 3.79 -6.25 4.82
N PHE A 222 4.14 -5.98 6.05
CA PHE A 222 5.07 -6.82 6.81
C PHE A 222 4.39 -8.10 7.31
N THR A 223 5.19 -9.11 7.59
CA THR A 223 4.76 -10.39 8.16
C THR A 223 5.68 -10.75 9.32
N GLY A 224 5.10 -11.24 10.42
CA GLY A 224 5.88 -11.63 11.59
C GLY A 224 6.19 -10.46 12.53
N GLU A 225 5.39 -9.42 12.49
CA GLU A 225 5.38 -8.36 13.50
C GLU A 225 5.04 -8.96 14.85
N GLU A 226 3.95 -9.71 14.94
CA GLU A 226 3.40 -10.38 16.11
C GLU A 226 4.36 -11.38 16.79
N GLN A 227 5.41 -11.78 16.08
CA GLN A 227 6.47 -12.65 16.57
C GLN A 227 7.77 -11.89 16.90
N GLY A 228 7.75 -10.56 16.79
CA GLY A 228 8.86 -9.68 17.18
C GLY A 228 9.53 -8.94 16.02
N LEU A 229 8.76 -8.29 15.17
CA LEU A 229 9.18 -7.39 14.08
C LEU A 229 10.03 -8.06 12.98
N TRP A 230 9.88 -9.37 12.79
CA TRP A 230 10.81 -10.12 11.92
C TRP A 230 10.78 -9.70 10.46
N GLY A 231 9.60 -9.29 9.97
CA GLY A 231 9.46 -8.85 8.59
C GLY A 231 10.15 -7.53 8.31
N SER A 232 10.01 -6.57 9.19
CA SER A 232 10.65 -5.26 9.06
C SER A 232 12.14 -5.30 9.34
N GLU A 233 12.59 -6.07 10.35
CA GLU A 233 14.02 -6.30 10.60
C GLU A 233 14.71 -6.97 9.41
N ALA A 234 14.09 -8.01 8.83
CA ALA A 234 14.61 -8.67 7.63
C ALA A 234 14.67 -7.70 6.44
N TYR A 235 13.62 -6.89 6.22
CA TYR A 235 13.59 -5.93 5.14
C TYR A 235 14.72 -4.92 5.24
N VAL A 236 14.90 -4.33 6.40
CA VAL A 236 15.98 -3.36 6.68
C VAL A 236 17.36 -3.99 6.49
N SER A 237 17.56 -5.20 7.02
CA SER A 237 18.83 -5.95 6.92
C SER A 237 19.18 -6.30 5.48
N ASP A 238 18.20 -6.68 4.67
CA ASP A 238 18.42 -7.16 3.30
C ASP A 238 18.53 -6.01 2.28
N HIS A 239 18.08 -4.78 2.65
CA HIS A 239 18.09 -3.60 1.79
C HIS A 239 18.91 -2.43 2.34
N PRO A 240 20.16 -2.63 2.81
CA PRO A 240 20.93 -1.57 3.48
C PRO A 240 21.20 -0.37 2.57
N ALA A 241 21.37 -0.59 1.26
CA ALA A 241 21.60 0.49 0.29
C ALA A 241 20.35 1.35 0.05
N GLU A 242 19.15 0.84 0.32
CA GLU A 242 17.90 1.57 0.17
C GLU A 242 17.65 2.52 1.37
N MET A 243 18.19 2.17 2.54
CA MET A 243 17.93 2.94 3.76
C MET A 243 18.35 4.42 3.64
N ASP A 244 19.44 4.71 2.93
CA ASP A 244 19.92 6.07 2.67
C ASP A 244 18.98 6.87 1.75
N SER A 245 18.16 6.20 0.95
CA SER A 245 17.20 6.82 0.02
C SER A 245 15.83 7.07 0.66
N ILE A 246 15.54 6.49 1.82
CA ILE A 246 14.25 6.63 2.49
C ILE A 246 14.20 7.95 3.25
N ILE A 247 13.32 8.85 2.81
CA ILE A 247 13.14 10.16 3.44
C ILE A 247 12.10 10.17 4.56
N GLY A 248 11.29 9.13 4.67
CA GLY A 248 10.30 9.02 5.74
C GLY A 248 9.45 7.76 5.65
N VAL A 249 9.10 7.24 6.82
CA VAL A 249 8.24 6.06 7.00
C VAL A 249 7.04 6.45 7.84
N VAL A 250 5.84 6.12 7.34
CA VAL A 250 4.60 6.17 8.10
C VAL A 250 4.17 4.73 8.36
N ASN A 251 4.35 4.27 9.60
CA ASN A 251 3.89 2.96 10.05
C ASN A 251 2.50 3.10 10.69
N LEU A 252 1.54 2.31 10.23
CA LEU A 252 0.17 2.34 10.71
C LEU A 252 -0.13 1.04 11.44
N ASP A 253 -0.45 1.14 12.73
CA ASP A 253 -0.69 -0.02 13.58
C ASP A 253 -1.76 0.28 14.61
N MET A 254 -2.82 -0.52 14.67
CA MET A 254 -3.88 -0.46 15.69
C MET A 254 -4.44 0.95 15.93
N PHE A 255 -5.17 1.53 15.03
CA PHE A 255 -5.72 2.90 15.17
C PHE A 255 -7.25 2.97 15.02
N GLY A 256 -7.91 1.87 15.30
CA GLY A 256 -9.35 1.76 15.08
C GLY A 256 -10.21 1.78 16.33
N TYR A 257 -9.64 1.59 17.50
CA TYR A 257 -10.37 1.61 18.76
C TYR A 257 -10.34 3.01 19.38
N ASP A 258 -11.51 3.52 19.71
CA ASP A 258 -11.72 4.83 20.34
C ASP A 258 -13.02 4.74 21.14
N ASN A 259 -12.91 4.50 22.45
CA ASN A 259 -14.06 4.15 23.29
C ASN A 259 -14.88 5.37 23.69
N ASP A 260 -14.30 6.54 23.79
CA ASP A 260 -14.98 7.78 24.15
C ASP A 260 -15.27 8.70 22.96
N LYS A 261 -14.81 8.31 21.75
CA LYS A 261 -15.06 8.92 20.45
C LYS A 261 -14.55 10.36 20.36
N ASP A 262 -13.41 10.61 20.95
CA ASP A 262 -12.76 11.91 20.94
C ASP A 262 -11.79 12.10 19.77
N MET A 263 -11.61 11.07 18.92
CA MET A 263 -10.74 11.06 17.73
C MET A 263 -9.25 11.19 18.09
N CYS A 264 -8.88 10.76 19.29
CA CYS A 264 -7.49 10.85 19.71
C CYS A 264 -6.68 9.62 19.32
N ILE A 265 -5.46 9.86 18.81
CA ILE A 265 -4.47 8.85 18.46
C ILE A 265 -3.09 9.26 18.99
N GLU A 266 -2.21 8.30 19.16
CA GLU A 266 -0.81 8.52 19.48
C GLU A 266 0.03 8.59 18.21
N LEU A 267 0.97 9.56 18.19
CA LEU A 267 2.03 9.63 17.19
C LEU A 267 3.37 9.36 17.90
N HIS A 268 3.91 8.18 17.72
CA HIS A 268 5.23 7.81 18.22
C HIS A 268 6.29 8.29 17.23
N VAL A 269 6.81 9.48 17.46
CA VAL A 269 7.75 10.17 16.57
C VAL A 269 9.20 9.91 16.97
N GLY A 270 9.44 9.72 18.26
CA GLY A 270 10.80 9.61 18.79
C GLY A 270 11.55 10.93 18.75
N THR A 271 12.87 10.87 19.01
CA THR A 271 13.71 12.08 19.18
C THR A 271 14.49 12.46 17.92
N ARG A 272 14.32 11.75 16.81
CA ARG A 272 15.04 12.01 15.55
C ARG A 272 14.42 13.19 14.80
N THR A 273 15.27 14.02 14.19
CA THR A 273 14.83 15.19 13.42
C THR A 273 14.03 14.78 12.17
N ASP A 274 14.46 13.72 11.47
CA ASP A 274 13.79 13.18 10.29
C ASP A 274 12.42 12.55 10.63
N SER A 275 12.31 11.82 11.74
CA SER A 275 11.02 11.35 12.25
C SER A 275 10.08 12.53 12.59
N ASN A 276 10.62 13.57 13.22
CA ASN A 276 9.86 14.77 13.56
C ASN A 276 9.33 15.50 12.30
N MET A 277 10.09 15.47 11.20
CA MET A 277 9.61 15.98 9.90
C MET A 277 8.37 15.19 9.43
N VAL A 278 8.40 13.86 9.50
CA VAL A 278 7.26 13.00 9.11
C VAL A 278 6.06 13.26 10.02
N GLY A 279 6.26 13.30 11.34
CA GLY A 279 5.18 13.56 12.32
C GLY A 279 4.57 14.95 12.16
N THR A 280 5.39 15.98 11.90
CA THR A 280 4.90 17.33 11.58
C THR A 280 4.08 17.35 10.30
N CYS A 281 4.51 16.61 9.27
CA CYS A 281 3.74 16.47 8.04
C CYS A 281 2.37 15.81 8.31
N PHE A 282 2.34 14.75 9.12
CA PHE A 282 1.10 14.04 9.47
C PHE A 282 0.08 14.98 10.17
N THR A 283 0.53 15.74 11.15
CA THR A 283 -0.33 16.72 11.84
C THR A 283 -0.76 17.88 10.94
N ALA A 284 0.12 18.32 10.03
CA ALA A 284 -0.24 19.34 9.03
C ALA A 284 -1.30 18.83 8.06
N VAL A 285 -1.21 17.59 7.60
CA VAL A 285 -2.22 16.94 6.74
C VAL A 285 -3.57 16.87 7.46
N ASN A 286 -3.60 16.45 8.73
CA ASN A 286 -4.83 16.46 9.52
C ASN A 286 -5.49 17.86 9.52
N SER A 287 -4.70 18.90 9.76
CA SER A 287 -5.18 20.27 9.82
C SER A 287 -5.61 20.80 8.45
N ASN A 288 -4.78 20.60 7.40
CA ASN A 288 -5.00 21.10 6.05
C ASN A 288 -6.27 20.53 5.41
N TYR A 289 -6.58 19.25 5.72
CA TYR A 289 -7.72 18.55 5.13
C TYR A 289 -8.88 18.36 6.11
N SER A 290 -8.82 19.00 7.30
CA SER A 290 -9.89 19.03 8.31
C SER A 290 -10.36 17.63 8.73
N LEU A 291 -9.42 16.72 9.03
CA LEU A 291 -9.73 15.31 9.32
C LEU A 291 -10.25 15.11 10.74
N GLY A 292 -9.99 16.05 11.65
CA GLY A 292 -10.58 16.09 12.98
C GLY A 292 -9.87 15.25 14.05
N LEU A 293 -8.70 14.67 13.74
CA LEU A 293 -7.89 13.94 14.72
C LEU A 293 -7.25 14.89 15.74
N THR A 294 -7.12 14.43 16.96
CA THR A 294 -6.27 14.99 18.01
C THR A 294 -5.13 14.03 18.32
N PHE A 295 -4.03 14.53 18.92
CA PHE A 295 -2.82 13.75 19.01
C PHE A 295 -2.15 13.84 20.37
N ASP A 296 -1.73 12.72 20.92
CA ASP A 296 -0.58 12.66 21.80
C ASP A 296 0.68 12.51 20.95
N TYR A 297 1.44 13.60 20.81
CA TYR A 297 2.65 13.67 20.00
C TYR A 297 3.86 13.29 20.83
N LEU A 298 4.32 12.04 20.71
CA LEU A 298 5.27 11.39 21.60
C LEU A 298 6.68 11.41 21.01
N THR A 299 7.60 12.06 21.70
CA THR A 299 9.02 12.10 21.35
C THR A 299 9.84 11.18 22.27
N ASP A 300 10.12 11.61 23.49
CA ASP A 300 10.90 10.88 24.48
C ASP A 300 10.12 9.72 25.13
N ARG A 301 8.81 9.71 25.03
CA ARG A 301 7.92 8.62 25.48
C ARG A 301 7.48 7.67 24.38
N ALA A 302 7.95 7.89 23.15
CA ALA A 302 7.63 7.03 22.03
C ALA A 302 8.09 5.58 22.27
N ILE A 303 7.20 4.63 22.08
CA ILE A 303 7.49 3.20 22.19
C ILE A 303 8.16 2.67 20.92
N ARG A 304 8.59 1.42 20.98
CA ARG A 304 9.30 0.72 19.89
C ARG A 304 8.66 -0.64 19.61
N ALA A 305 7.36 -0.72 19.79
CA ALA A 305 6.63 -1.99 19.80
C ALA A 305 5.98 -2.34 18.46
N SER A 306 6.39 -1.67 17.37
CA SER A 306 5.94 -1.98 16.01
C SER A 306 7.04 -1.75 14.97
N ASP A 307 6.78 -2.03 13.71
CA ASP A 307 7.72 -2.09 12.58
C ASP A 307 8.54 -0.80 12.33
N HIS A 308 8.06 0.37 12.76
CA HIS A 308 8.80 1.63 12.70
C HIS A 308 10.15 1.56 13.44
N ALA A 309 10.23 0.72 14.49
CA ALA A 309 11.44 0.59 15.31
C ALA A 309 12.62 0.02 14.53
N SER A 310 12.37 -0.89 13.58
CA SER A 310 13.41 -1.44 12.70
C SER A 310 14.06 -0.34 11.85
N PHE A 311 13.28 0.64 11.38
CA PHE A 311 13.79 1.80 10.64
C PHE A 311 14.57 2.76 11.53
N TRP A 312 14.13 3.00 12.78
CA TRP A 312 14.92 3.78 13.72
C TRP A 312 16.28 3.16 13.99
N ASP A 313 16.36 1.82 14.09
CA ASP A 313 17.64 1.11 14.28
C ASP A 313 18.56 1.23 13.06
N ALA A 314 17.99 1.39 11.86
CA ALA A 314 18.71 1.69 10.63
C ALA A 314 19.00 3.20 10.44
N ASN A 315 18.72 4.05 11.41
CA ASN A 315 18.84 5.49 11.31
C ASN A 315 17.94 6.17 10.27
N VAL A 316 16.80 5.59 9.97
CA VAL A 316 15.78 6.14 9.06
C VAL A 316 14.67 6.82 9.88
N GLY A 317 14.19 7.99 9.43
CA GLY A 317 13.07 8.69 10.03
C GLY A 317 11.76 7.95 9.85
N ALA A 318 11.12 7.57 10.94
CA ALA A 318 9.86 6.85 10.95
C ALA A 318 8.93 7.35 12.05
N ILE A 319 7.64 7.21 11.84
CA ILE A 319 6.61 7.38 12.87
C ILE A 319 5.74 6.13 12.96
N GLU A 320 5.22 5.86 14.15
CA GLU A 320 4.10 4.94 14.34
C GLU A 320 2.85 5.74 14.66
N VAL A 321 1.75 5.33 14.08
CA VAL A 321 0.41 5.86 14.33
C VAL A 321 -0.39 4.76 15.01
N LEU A 322 -0.81 5.02 16.24
CA LEU A 322 -1.42 4.05 17.14
C LEU A 322 -2.70 4.62 17.75
N GLU A 323 -3.64 3.78 18.20
CA GLU A 323 -4.74 4.19 19.09
C GLU A 323 -4.19 4.91 20.33
N ASN A 324 -5.02 5.61 21.07
CA ASN A 324 -4.61 6.25 22.34
C ASN A 324 -4.33 5.17 23.42
N TYR A 325 -3.23 4.44 23.24
CA TYR A 325 -2.91 3.21 23.94
C TYR A 325 -2.29 3.44 25.33
N GLN A 326 -1.47 4.49 25.48
CA GLN A 326 -0.75 4.77 26.70
C GLN A 326 -1.55 5.75 27.60
N LEU A 327 -1.37 5.62 28.90
CA LEU A 327 -1.83 6.65 29.82
C LEU A 327 -0.79 7.77 29.89
N ASP A 328 -1.00 8.81 29.14
CA ASP A 328 -0.12 9.95 29.05
C ASP A 328 -0.49 11.10 30.00
N PRO A 329 0.42 12.03 30.33
CA PRO A 329 0.08 13.21 31.12
C PRO A 329 -1.02 14.04 30.48
N SER A 330 -1.90 14.61 31.28
CA SER A 330 -3.01 15.47 30.81
C SER A 330 -2.58 16.74 30.07
N SER A 331 -1.28 17.00 29.99
CA SER A 331 -0.70 18.08 29.20
C SER A 331 -0.56 17.73 27.72
N TYR A 332 -0.71 16.46 27.34
CA TYR A 332 -0.74 16.02 25.93
C TYR A 332 -2.12 16.27 25.31
N GLY A 333 -2.20 16.16 23.97
CA GLY A 333 -3.39 16.54 23.21
C GLY A 333 -4.63 15.73 23.52
N CYS A 334 -4.48 14.45 23.93
CA CYS A 334 -5.56 13.59 24.39
C CYS A 334 -6.00 13.82 25.83
N GLY A 335 -5.37 14.75 26.52
CA GLY A 335 -5.82 15.18 27.85
C GLY A 335 -5.62 14.13 28.97
N GLY A 336 -4.71 13.18 28.78
CA GLY A 336 -4.41 12.11 29.75
C GLY A 336 -5.49 11.02 29.79
N ARG A 337 -6.19 10.80 28.70
CA ARG A 337 -7.10 9.68 28.49
C ARG A 337 -6.37 8.48 27.92
N GLN A 338 -7.02 7.34 27.88
CA GLN A 338 -6.50 6.11 27.32
C GLN A 338 -7.66 5.29 26.71
N ASP A 339 -7.49 4.85 25.49
CA ASP A 339 -8.46 4.06 24.74
C ASP A 339 -7.97 2.64 24.43
N ARG A 340 -7.15 2.07 25.28
CA ARG A 340 -6.58 0.75 25.07
C ARG A 340 -7.65 -0.29 24.73
N ASN A 341 -7.51 -0.92 23.56
CA ASN A 341 -8.47 -1.91 23.06
C ASN A 341 -8.53 -3.16 23.96
N PRO A 342 -9.68 -3.46 24.61
CA PRO A 342 -9.83 -4.66 25.42
C PRO A 342 -9.91 -5.94 24.59
N HIS A 343 -10.01 -5.83 23.26
CA HIS A 343 -10.08 -6.94 22.30
C HIS A 343 -8.72 -7.27 21.69
N TYR A 344 -7.68 -6.49 21.98
CA TYR A 344 -6.31 -6.70 21.55
C TYR A 344 -5.85 -8.14 21.76
N HIS A 345 -5.30 -8.79 20.73
CA HIS A 345 -4.86 -10.19 20.72
C HIS A 345 -5.95 -11.19 21.10
N LYS A 346 -7.21 -10.91 20.76
CA LYS A 346 -8.35 -11.80 21.05
C LYS A 346 -9.15 -12.12 19.80
N THR A 347 -9.86 -13.26 19.87
CA THR A 347 -10.86 -13.64 18.84
C THR A 347 -12.02 -12.66 18.72
N THR A 348 -12.10 -11.68 19.59
CA THR A 348 -13.13 -10.63 19.59
C THR A 348 -12.66 -9.31 18.99
N ASP A 349 -11.45 -9.25 18.43
CA ASP A 349 -10.99 -8.11 17.65
C ASP A 349 -11.65 -8.14 16.26
N THR A 350 -12.84 -7.56 16.19
CA THR A 350 -13.74 -7.55 15.03
C THR A 350 -14.18 -6.12 14.71
N ILE A 351 -14.58 -5.84 13.48
CA ILE A 351 -14.87 -4.47 13.02
C ILE A 351 -15.97 -3.76 13.82
N ASP A 352 -16.90 -4.51 14.43
CA ASP A 352 -17.96 -3.95 15.27
C ASP A 352 -17.44 -3.34 16.59
N LYS A 353 -16.17 -3.54 16.92
CA LYS A 353 -15.48 -2.93 18.07
C LYS A 353 -14.76 -1.63 17.72
N MET A 354 -14.57 -1.37 16.44
CA MET A 354 -13.82 -0.22 15.94
C MET A 354 -14.71 1.04 15.86
N TYR A 355 -14.12 2.19 16.05
CA TYR A 355 -14.74 3.48 15.77
C TYR A 355 -14.33 3.97 14.38
N LEU A 356 -15.07 3.58 13.36
CA LEU A 356 -14.74 3.83 11.95
C LEU A 356 -14.49 5.31 11.59
N PRO A 357 -15.12 6.33 12.21
CA PRO A 357 -14.76 7.73 11.91
C PRO A 357 -13.29 8.04 12.20
N ALA A 358 -12.74 7.63 13.36
CA ALA A 358 -11.31 7.80 13.68
C ALA A 358 -10.45 6.97 12.74
N THR A 359 -10.82 5.71 12.50
CA THR A 359 -10.13 4.81 11.56
C THR A 359 -9.99 5.46 10.18
N VAL A 360 -11.07 5.97 9.62
CA VAL A 360 -11.08 6.60 8.29
C VAL A 360 -10.27 7.89 8.26
N ALA A 361 -10.35 8.70 9.31
CA ALA A 361 -9.57 9.92 9.42
C ALA A 361 -8.07 9.63 9.45
N THR A 362 -7.66 8.58 10.17
CA THR A 362 -6.26 8.12 10.25
C THR A 362 -5.78 7.56 8.91
N VAL A 363 -6.58 6.74 8.22
CA VAL A 363 -6.27 6.28 6.85
C VAL A 363 -6.05 7.47 5.91
N LYS A 364 -6.92 8.48 5.96
CA LYS A 364 -6.79 9.72 5.18
C LYS A 364 -5.52 10.47 5.52
N ALA A 365 -5.18 10.58 6.81
CA ALA A 365 -3.97 11.27 7.27
C ALA A 365 -2.70 10.54 6.79
N GLY A 366 -2.64 9.21 6.91
CA GLY A 366 -1.53 8.40 6.42
C GLY A 366 -1.31 8.53 4.91
N ILE A 367 -2.38 8.36 4.11
CA ILE A 367 -2.34 8.52 2.65
C ILE A 367 -1.93 9.94 2.26
N GLY A 368 -2.54 10.95 2.89
CA GLY A 368 -2.23 12.36 2.62
C GLY A 368 -0.79 12.73 2.97
N THR A 369 -0.24 12.15 4.05
CA THR A 369 1.16 12.36 4.47
C THR A 369 2.13 11.77 3.45
N VAL A 370 1.95 10.50 3.08
CA VAL A 370 2.81 9.85 2.09
C VAL A 370 2.73 10.55 0.74
N ALA A 371 1.52 10.90 0.28
CA ALA A 371 1.34 11.65 -0.96
C ALA A 371 2.02 13.03 -0.91
N SER A 372 1.93 13.76 0.22
CA SER A 372 2.57 15.08 0.39
C SER A 372 4.09 14.98 0.39
N LEU A 373 4.65 14.00 1.08
CA LEU A 373 6.10 13.73 1.09
C LEU A 373 6.62 13.29 -0.28
N ALA A 374 5.85 12.49 -1.01
CA ALA A 374 6.20 12.02 -2.34
C ALA A 374 5.99 13.09 -3.44
N GLN A 375 5.34 14.21 -3.14
CA GLN A 375 5.10 15.36 -4.03
C GLN A 375 4.38 14.96 -5.32
N PRO A 376 3.03 14.95 -5.36
CA PRO A 376 2.29 14.56 -6.55
C PRO A 376 2.49 15.58 -7.68
N LEU A 377 2.83 15.08 -8.85
CA LEU A 377 3.01 15.85 -10.10
C LEU A 377 1.68 16.05 -10.84
N GLY A 378 0.67 15.25 -10.51
CA GLY A 378 -0.66 15.29 -11.11
C GLY A 378 -1.21 13.90 -11.44
N ARG A 379 -2.34 13.86 -12.17
CA ARG A 379 -2.90 12.59 -12.67
C ARG A 379 -2.01 12.01 -13.76
N CYS A 380 -2.02 10.68 -13.89
CA CYS A 380 -1.36 9.95 -14.96
C CYS A 380 -1.82 10.42 -16.34
N PHE A 381 -3.13 10.58 -16.50
CA PHE A 381 -3.74 11.01 -17.74
C PHE A 381 -4.69 12.18 -17.50
N SER A 382 -4.73 13.11 -18.43
CA SER A 382 -5.58 14.32 -18.35
C SER A 382 -7.07 14.00 -18.57
N SER A 383 -7.38 12.86 -19.19
CA SER A 383 -8.75 12.40 -19.46
C SER A 383 -8.86 10.89 -19.34
N ASP A 384 -10.09 10.43 -19.17
CA ASP A 384 -10.42 9.02 -19.10
C ASP A 384 -11.07 8.59 -20.43
N PRO A 385 -10.87 7.34 -20.90
CA PRO A 385 -11.47 6.87 -22.14
C PRO A 385 -13.00 6.98 -22.10
N GLN A 386 -13.61 7.27 -23.26
CA GLN A 386 -15.04 7.25 -23.46
C GLN A 386 -15.37 6.15 -24.46
N LEU A 387 -15.86 5.01 -23.97
CA LEU A 387 -16.03 3.80 -24.75
C LEU A 387 -17.36 3.77 -25.51
N ALA A 388 -17.31 3.44 -26.79
CA ALA A 388 -18.43 2.99 -27.59
C ALA A 388 -18.30 1.49 -27.92
N ALA A 389 -19.40 0.74 -27.83
CA ALA A 389 -19.50 -0.65 -28.22
C ALA A 389 -20.56 -0.80 -29.33
N ILE A 390 -20.12 -1.19 -30.52
CA ILE A 390 -20.95 -1.20 -31.76
C ILE A 390 -21.10 -2.63 -32.20
N PRO A 391 -22.34 -3.20 -32.15
CA PRO A 391 -22.59 -4.53 -32.66
C PRO A 391 -22.32 -4.61 -34.18
N GLN A 392 -21.66 -5.68 -34.61
CA GLN A 392 -21.47 -6.08 -36.00
C GLN A 392 -22.29 -7.36 -36.26
N THR A 393 -22.08 -8.02 -37.38
CA THR A 393 -22.83 -9.25 -37.75
C THR A 393 -22.51 -10.41 -36.79
N ASP A 394 -21.24 -10.56 -36.37
CA ASP A 394 -20.74 -11.69 -35.59
C ASP A 394 -19.69 -11.27 -34.53
N SER A 395 -19.60 -9.99 -34.29
CA SER A 395 -18.56 -9.39 -33.43
C SER A 395 -19.06 -8.08 -32.80
N ILE A 396 -18.31 -7.55 -31.85
CA ILE A 396 -18.56 -6.24 -31.25
C ILE A 396 -17.32 -5.37 -31.42
N GLN A 397 -17.48 -4.26 -32.17
CA GLN A 397 -16.42 -3.27 -32.34
C GLN A 397 -16.43 -2.33 -31.15
N LEU A 398 -15.33 -2.28 -30.44
CA LEU A 398 -15.03 -1.29 -29.38
C LEU A 398 -14.20 -0.14 -29.95
N ALA A 399 -14.53 1.10 -29.60
CA ALA A 399 -13.79 2.28 -30.01
C ALA A 399 -13.86 3.37 -28.94
N TRP A 400 -12.75 4.14 -28.81
CA TRP A 400 -12.65 5.26 -27.88
C TRP A 400 -11.70 6.33 -28.44
N PRO A 401 -11.77 7.59 -27.98
CA PRO A 401 -10.80 8.61 -28.32
C PRO A 401 -9.38 8.23 -27.87
N VAL A 402 -8.37 8.64 -28.63
CA VAL A 402 -6.98 8.50 -28.23
C VAL A 402 -6.75 9.31 -26.94
N ILE A 403 -6.18 8.69 -25.95
CA ILE A 403 -5.74 9.34 -24.68
C ILE A 403 -4.27 9.72 -24.85
N ALA A 404 -3.96 10.98 -24.68
CA ALA A 404 -2.60 11.48 -24.76
C ALA A 404 -1.71 10.75 -23.71
N ASP A 405 -0.47 10.45 -24.11
CA ASP A 405 0.54 9.80 -23.29
C ASP A 405 0.23 8.34 -22.89
N SER A 406 -0.82 7.74 -23.49
CA SER A 406 -1.13 6.32 -23.27
C SER A 406 -0.35 5.43 -24.23
N ASP A 407 0.35 4.43 -23.69
CA ASP A 407 1.05 3.42 -24.47
C ASP A 407 0.12 2.28 -24.87
N VAL A 408 -0.75 1.90 -23.98
CA VAL A 408 -1.64 0.74 -24.13
C VAL A 408 -3.03 1.01 -23.55
N TYR A 409 -3.98 0.18 -23.98
CA TYR A 409 -5.34 0.15 -23.44
C TYR A 409 -5.68 -1.27 -23.01
N ASN A 410 -6.09 -1.40 -21.75
CA ASN A 410 -6.60 -2.65 -21.19
C ASN A 410 -8.11 -2.72 -21.44
N ILE A 411 -8.57 -3.79 -22.08
CA ILE A 411 -9.98 -4.02 -22.39
C ILE A 411 -10.54 -5.05 -21.43
N TYR A 412 -11.66 -4.72 -20.80
CA TYR A 412 -12.32 -5.59 -19.85
C TYR A 412 -13.75 -5.89 -20.30
N ARG A 413 -14.20 -7.13 -20.07
CA ARG A 413 -15.53 -7.60 -20.40
C ARG A 413 -16.20 -8.27 -19.20
N SER A 414 -17.50 -8.00 -19.03
CA SER A 414 -18.42 -8.73 -18.15
C SER A 414 -19.57 -9.32 -18.95
N THR A 415 -20.12 -10.42 -18.48
CA THR A 415 -21.31 -11.06 -19.07
C THR A 415 -22.55 -10.93 -18.18
N THR A 416 -22.47 -10.14 -17.12
CA THR A 416 -23.55 -9.99 -16.13
C THR A 416 -24.16 -8.60 -16.15
N THR A 417 -23.46 -7.59 -15.66
CA THR A 417 -23.92 -6.19 -15.57
C THR A 417 -22.73 -5.23 -15.60
N CYS A 418 -23.00 -3.93 -15.74
CA CYS A 418 -21.97 -2.88 -15.54
C CYS A 418 -21.41 -2.81 -14.12
N GLY A 419 -22.12 -3.30 -13.12
CA GLY A 419 -21.66 -3.44 -11.75
C GLY A 419 -21.09 -4.83 -11.42
N GLY A 420 -20.99 -5.70 -12.44
CA GLY A 420 -20.47 -7.06 -12.26
C GLY A 420 -18.95 -7.14 -12.26
N ILE A 421 -18.44 -8.37 -12.17
CA ILE A 421 -17.00 -8.62 -12.28
C ILE A 421 -16.59 -8.50 -13.74
N PHE A 422 -15.61 -7.66 -14.01
CA PHE A 422 -14.96 -7.51 -15.30
C PHE A 422 -13.67 -8.33 -15.35
N THR A 423 -13.47 -9.02 -16.46
CA THR A 423 -12.24 -9.76 -16.76
C THR A 423 -11.51 -9.08 -17.90
N GLN A 424 -10.22 -8.88 -17.77
CA GLN A 424 -9.40 -8.37 -18.87
C GLN A 424 -9.35 -9.41 -19.99
N ILE A 425 -9.77 -8.99 -21.19
CA ILE A 425 -9.82 -9.85 -22.38
C ILE A 425 -8.73 -9.53 -23.40
N ALA A 426 -8.19 -8.32 -23.37
CA ALA A 426 -7.12 -7.90 -24.26
C ALA A 426 -6.34 -6.71 -23.71
N GLN A 427 -5.15 -6.49 -24.26
CA GLN A 427 -4.38 -5.26 -24.16
C GLN A 427 -3.97 -4.87 -25.59
N VAL A 428 -4.18 -3.63 -25.99
CA VAL A 428 -3.90 -3.14 -27.35
C VAL A 428 -3.20 -1.76 -27.30
N THR A 429 -2.47 -1.43 -28.36
CA THR A 429 -1.85 -0.11 -28.55
C THR A 429 -2.70 0.83 -29.40
N THR A 430 -3.81 0.33 -29.94
CA THR A 430 -4.75 1.10 -30.77
C THR A 430 -5.94 1.54 -29.92
N ASN A 431 -6.62 2.59 -30.34
CA ASN A 431 -7.83 3.09 -29.68
C ASN A 431 -9.13 2.37 -30.15
N SER A 432 -8.99 1.11 -30.54
CA SER A 432 -10.09 0.24 -30.92
C SER A 432 -9.76 -1.23 -30.71
N TYR A 433 -10.79 -2.05 -30.53
CA TYR A 433 -10.66 -3.50 -30.39
C TYR A 433 -11.89 -4.19 -30.97
N LEU A 434 -11.71 -5.30 -31.69
CA LEU A 434 -12.77 -6.12 -32.20
C LEU A 434 -12.90 -7.39 -31.35
N ASP A 435 -13.99 -7.50 -30.60
CA ASP A 435 -14.31 -8.70 -29.84
C ASP A 435 -15.07 -9.68 -30.71
N THR A 436 -14.41 -10.78 -31.09
CA THR A 436 -14.96 -11.88 -31.87
C THR A 436 -15.35 -13.10 -31.04
N ASP A 437 -14.97 -13.10 -29.72
CA ASP A 437 -15.33 -14.16 -28.79
C ASP A 437 -16.66 -13.85 -28.11
N ILE A 438 -17.72 -13.80 -28.94
CA ILE A 438 -19.08 -13.51 -28.48
C ILE A 438 -20.06 -14.60 -28.90
N GLN A 439 -21.16 -14.68 -28.18
CA GLN A 439 -22.35 -15.48 -28.56
C GLN A 439 -23.47 -14.53 -28.96
N LEU A 440 -24.19 -14.87 -30.06
CA LEU A 440 -25.34 -14.11 -30.49
C LEU A 440 -26.42 -14.09 -29.40
N GLU A 441 -27.20 -13.03 -29.36
CA GLU A 441 -28.30 -12.80 -28.41
C GLU A 441 -27.91 -12.66 -26.96
N LYS A 442 -26.60 -12.60 -26.65
CA LYS A 442 -26.07 -12.39 -25.34
C LYS A 442 -25.60 -10.95 -25.15
N TYR A 443 -25.89 -10.35 -23.98
CA TYR A 443 -25.40 -9.06 -23.61
C TYR A 443 -23.94 -9.16 -23.10
N TYR A 444 -23.11 -8.21 -23.54
CA TYR A 444 -21.75 -8.00 -23.08
C TYR A 444 -21.59 -6.57 -22.61
N PHE A 445 -20.85 -6.42 -21.53
CA PHE A 445 -20.56 -5.16 -20.85
C PHE A 445 -19.07 -4.93 -20.93
N TYR A 446 -18.67 -3.78 -21.43
CA TYR A 446 -17.25 -3.47 -21.65
C TYR A 446 -16.85 -2.21 -20.92
N THR A 447 -15.58 -2.17 -20.50
CA THR A 447 -14.88 -0.97 -20.06
C THR A 447 -13.44 -1.02 -20.56
N VAL A 448 -12.82 0.13 -20.74
CA VAL A 448 -11.43 0.27 -21.18
C VAL A 448 -10.69 1.20 -20.24
N GLN A 449 -9.41 0.97 -20.06
CA GLN A 449 -8.51 1.76 -19.22
C GLN A 449 -7.25 2.05 -20.00
N ALA A 450 -6.83 3.31 -20.07
CA ALA A 450 -5.52 3.70 -20.59
C ALA A 450 -4.42 3.43 -19.56
N ALA A 451 -3.24 3.03 -20.02
CA ALA A 451 -2.10 2.73 -19.17
C ALA A 451 -0.76 3.10 -19.83
N GLU A 452 0.27 3.33 -19.00
CA GLU A 452 1.67 3.35 -19.42
C GLU A 452 2.26 1.94 -19.30
N THR A 453 3.11 1.56 -20.24
CA THR A 453 3.77 0.25 -20.21
C THR A 453 4.91 0.25 -19.18
N GLY A 454 4.94 -0.74 -18.29
CA GLY A 454 6.00 -0.91 -17.29
C GLY A 454 5.95 0.10 -16.14
N ALA A 455 4.90 0.92 -16.07
CA ALA A 455 4.66 1.87 -14.98
C ALA A 455 3.31 1.61 -14.32
N VAL A 456 3.20 1.99 -13.05
CA VAL A 456 1.90 2.00 -12.36
C VAL A 456 1.25 3.35 -12.61
N CYS A 457 0.68 3.50 -13.79
CA CYS A 457 0.07 4.75 -14.21
C CYS A 457 -1.15 4.45 -15.09
N PHE A 458 -2.34 4.71 -14.55
CA PHE A 458 -3.61 4.31 -15.16
C PHE A 458 -4.57 5.50 -15.26
N SER A 459 -5.44 5.48 -16.28
CA SER A 459 -6.66 6.29 -16.26
C SER A 459 -7.71 5.68 -15.31
N GLN A 460 -8.77 6.40 -15.01
CA GLN A 460 -9.98 5.74 -14.53
C GLN A 460 -10.53 4.82 -15.62
N MET A 461 -11.37 3.87 -15.22
CA MET A 461 -12.12 3.07 -16.18
C MET A 461 -13.05 3.96 -16.99
N SER A 462 -13.24 3.65 -18.26
CA SER A 462 -14.25 4.29 -19.09
C SER A 462 -15.67 4.12 -18.52
N ASN A 463 -16.63 4.81 -19.12
CA ASN A 463 -18.03 4.41 -18.99
C ASN A 463 -18.19 2.93 -19.36
N CYS A 464 -19.18 2.27 -18.76
CA CYS A 464 -19.57 0.94 -19.19
C CYS A 464 -20.39 1.03 -20.48
N ALA A 465 -19.90 0.40 -21.54
CA ALA A 465 -20.62 0.28 -22.81
C ALA A 465 -21.25 -1.10 -22.92
N VAL A 466 -22.48 -1.17 -23.39
CA VAL A 466 -23.26 -2.41 -23.48
C VAL A 466 -23.55 -2.70 -24.95
N ALA A 467 -23.35 -3.94 -25.37
CA ALA A 467 -23.68 -4.39 -26.71
C ALA A 467 -24.23 -5.82 -26.70
N ARG A 468 -25.07 -6.11 -27.69
CA ARG A 468 -25.61 -7.41 -28.01
C ARG A 468 -25.66 -7.54 -29.53
N VAL A 469 -25.28 -8.69 -30.06
CA VAL A 469 -25.41 -9.02 -31.46
C VAL A 469 -26.62 -9.94 -31.62
N ASP A 470 -27.61 -9.50 -32.38
CA ASP A 470 -28.81 -10.28 -32.63
C ASP A 470 -28.62 -11.20 -33.84
N GLN A 471 -29.37 -12.29 -33.90
CA GLN A 471 -29.37 -13.15 -35.08
C GLN A 471 -29.93 -12.38 -36.28
N PRO A 472 -29.36 -12.58 -37.49
CA PRO A 472 -29.91 -11.98 -38.67
C PRO A 472 -31.33 -12.53 -38.91
N VAL A 473 -32.30 -11.64 -39.08
CA VAL A 473 -33.66 -12.03 -39.41
C VAL A 473 -33.67 -12.54 -40.84
N ILE A 474 -33.76 -13.86 -41.03
CA ILE A 474 -33.90 -14.46 -42.36
C ILE A 474 -35.38 -14.32 -42.78
N PHE A 475 -35.68 -13.37 -43.64
CA PHE A 475 -36.98 -13.32 -44.29
C PHE A 475 -37.01 -14.41 -45.39
N ASN A 476 -37.66 -15.53 -45.13
CA ASN A 476 -38.01 -16.45 -46.18
C ASN A 476 -39.11 -15.80 -47.07
N ILE A 477 -38.69 -15.16 -48.14
CA ILE A 477 -39.62 -14.70 -49.14
C ILE A 477 -40.13 -15.94 -49.90
N PHE A 478 -41.32 -16.43 -49.54
CA PHE A 478 -42.04 -17.38 -50.34
C PHE A 478 -42.48 -16.66 -51.62
N VAL A 479 -41.83 -16.91 -52.74
CA VAL A 479 -42.31 -16.54 -54.02
C VAL A 479 -43.25 -17.70 -54.48
N PRO A 480 -44.56 -17.51 -54.56
CA PRO A 480 -45.42 -18.56 -55.06
C PRO A 480 -45.07 -18.81 -56.53
N LEU A 481 -44.73 -20.05 -56.86
CA LEU A 481 -44.61 -20.50 -58.24
C LEU A 481 -46.00 -20.44 -58.87
N VAL A 482 -46.25 -19.46 -59.73
CA VAL A 482 -47.42 -19.44 -60.59
C VAL A 482 -47.17 -20.46 -61.68
N ALA A 483 -47.81 -21.60 -61.56
CA ALA A 483 -47.87 -22.56 -62.69
C ALA A 483 -48.62 -21.92 -63.86
N VAL A 484 -47.90 -21.64 -64.92
CA VAL A 484 -48.51 -21.26 -66.18
C VAL A 484 -48.93 -22.58 -66.81
N GLY A 485 -50.25 -22.90 -66.76
CA GLY A 485 -50.80 -24.04 -67.43
C GLY A 485 -50.87 -23.79 -68.97
N GLU A 486 -50.52 -24.79 -69.74
CA GLU A 486 -50.73 -24.89 -71.18
C GLU A 486 -52.19 -24.94 -71.54
#